data_b735ef4d95b799aad51ff6d6a9d370c9
#
_entry.id   b735ef4d95b799aad51ff6d6a9d370c9
#
_cell.length_a   1.000
_cell.length_b   1.000
_cell.length_c   1.000
_cell.angle_alpha   90.00
_cell.angle_beta   90.00
_cell.angle_gamma   90.00
#
_symmetry.space_group_name_H-M   'P 1'
#
loop_
_entity.id
_entity.type
_entity.pdbx_description
1 polymer ?
#
loop_
_entity_poly.entity_id
_entity_poly.type
_entity_poly.pdbx_seq_one_letter_code
_entity_poly.pdbx_strand_id
1 'polypeptide(L)'
;MFVDEVKIKIIAGNGGDGCTAFRREKFVPNGGPDGGNGGRGSNIIFKVDKGLRTLLDLKYQKEIKGKRGEHGSGKNRFGKNAEDVIIKVPEGTTVTDLNTGMVIADLIKGDDEAVIAYGGRGGRGNKAFATPSNPAPDISEHGEPGEERIVKVELKMLADVGLVGLPSVGKSTILSQVSRANPKIAAYHFTTLSPNLGVVKTKDNKVFVMADLPGLIEGASKGEGLGDKFLRHNKYFIIFRFYNT
;
A
#
# COMPACT_ATOMS: atom_id res chain seq x y z
N MET A 1 -13.36 15.12 -2.93
CA MET A 1 -13.81 13.88 -3.60
C MET A 1 -13.29 12.72 -2.76
N PHE A 2 -14.12 11.74 -2.45
CA PHE A 2 -13.72 10.55 -1.71
C PHE A 2 -13.40 9.41 -2.70
N VAL A 3 -12.28 8.71 -2.48
CA VAL A 3 -11.83 7.59 -3.31
C VAL A 3 -11.54 6.42 -2.39
N ASP A 4 -12.24 5.33 -2.61
CA ASP A 4 -12.24 4.09 -1.85
C ASP A 4 -11.59 2.92 -2.57
N GLU A 5 -11.47 3.00 -3.90
CA GLU A 5 -10.85 1.99 -4.73
C GLU A 5 -9.96 2.64 -5.79
N VAL A 6 -8.77 2.09 -5.98
CA VAL A 6 -7.82 2.52 -7.02
C VAL A 6 -7.15 1.28 -7.61
N LYS A 7 -7.00 1.26 -8.94
CA LYS A 7 -6.16 0.30 -9.64
C LYS A 7 -4.88 0.99 -10.08
N ILE A 8 -3.74 0.41 -9.73
CA ILE A 8 -2.45 1.03 -9.97
C ILE A 8 -1.42 -0.02 -10.41
N LYS A 9 -0.56 0.35 -11.36
CA LYS A 9 0.59 -0.46 -11.75
C LYS A 9 1.77 -0.13 -10.84
N ILE A 10 2.38 -1.16 -10.27
CA ILE A 10 3.55 -1.06 -9.38
C ILE A 10 4.71 -1.74 -10.07
N ILE A 11 5.84 -1.06 -10.20
CA ILE A 11 7.08 -1.56 -10.79
C ILE A 11 8.20 -1.29 -9.79
N ALA A 12 8.70 -2.33 -9.14
CA ALA A 12 9.84 -2.21 -8.26
C ALA A 12 11.14 -1.93 -9.05
N GLY A 13 12.17 -1.45 -8.39
CA GLY A 13 13.43 -1.11 -9.03
C GLY A 13 14.20 -2.35 -9.49
N ASN A 14 14.82 -2.29 -10.66
CA ASN A 14 15.73 -3.33 -11.10
C ASN A 14 17.04 -3.29 -10.30
N GLY A 15 17.71 -4.40 -10.14
CA GLY A 15 19.07 -4.46 -9.62
C GLY A 15 20.08 -3.80 -10.55
N GLY A 16 21.16 -3.30 -9.99
CA GLY A 16 22.34 -2.86 -10.73
C GLY A 16 23.14 -4.05 -11.23
N ASP A 17 23.81 -3.92 -12.37
CA ASP A 17 24.66 -4.98 -12.91
C ASP A 17 25.96 -5.10 -12.11
N GLY A 18 26.49 -6.31 -11.99
CA GLY A 18 27.85 -6.55 -11.54
C GLY A 18 28.86 -6.06 -12.58
N CYS A 19 30.07 -5.81 -12.14
CA CYS A 19 31.14 -5.32 -13.01
C CYS A 19 32.17 -6.43 -13.28
N THR A 20 32.64 -6.52 -14.51
CA THR A 20 33.85 -7.26 -14.86
C THR A 20 35.01 -6.29 -14.92
N ALA A 21 35.93 -6.39 -13.97
CA ALA A 21 37.14 -5.55 -13.91
C ALA A 21 38.32 -6.36 -13.39
N PHE A 22 39.51 -5.97 -13.78
CA PHE A 22 40.76 -6.57 -13.33
C PHE A 22 41.68 -5.49 -12.78
N ARG A 23 42.37 -5.81 -11.67
CA ARG A 23 43.35 -4.94 -11.07
C ARG A 23 44.53 -4.76 -12.03
N ARG A 24 44.91 -3.56 -12.33
CA ARG A 24 46.08 -3.21 -13.16
C ARG A 24 46.88 -2.17 -12.40
N GLU A 25 48.13 -2.56 -12.02
CA GLU A 25 49.07 -1.70 -11.32
C GLU A 25 50.44 -1.79 -12.01
N LYS A 26 51.29 -0.78 -11.78
CA LYS A 26 52.54 -0.62 -12.46
C LYS A 26 53.45 -1.84 -12.40
N PHE A 27 53.37 -2.63 -11.34
CA PHE A 27 54.19 -3.83 -11.11
C PHE A 27 53.37 -5.12 -11.01
N VAL A 28 52.07 -5.07 -11.31
CA VAL A 28 51.15 -6.21 -11.26
C VAL A 28 50.31 -6.20 -12.54
N PRO A 29 50.87 -6.56 -13.71
CA PRO A 29 50.17 -6.48 -14.99
C PRO A 29 48.98 -7.44 -15.09
N ASN A 30 49.05 -8.61 -14.38
CA ASN A 30 47.99 -9.61 -14.36
C ASN A 30 47.35 -9.66 -12.96
N GLY A 31 46.80 -8.52 -12.49
CA GLY A 31 46.07 -8.47 -11.24
C GLY A 31 44.78 -9.30 -11.32
N GLY A 32 44.36 -9.82 -10.17
CA GLY A 32 43.14 -10.64 -10.06
C GLY A 32 41.86 -9.84 -10.35
N PRO A 33 40.69 -10.52 -10.37
CA PRO A 33 39.38 -9.88 -10.59
C PRO A 33 39.10 -8.90 -9.46
N ASP A 34 38.60 -7.75 -9.84
CA ASP A 34 38.34 -6.65 -8.90
C ASP A 34 36.98 -5.93 -9.17
N GLY A 35 36.12 -6.56 -9.97
CA GLY A 35 34.77 -6.06 -10.22
C GLY A 35 33.84 -6.20 -9.01
N GLY A 36 33.18 -5.09 -8.66
CA GLY A 36 32.21 -5.04 -7.57
C GLY A 36 30.81 -5.50 -8.00
N ASN A 37 30.00 -5.86 -7.04
CA ASN A 37 28.59 -6.23 -7.26
C ASN A 37 27.74 -4.99 -7.51
N GLY A 38 26.62 -5.13 -8.23
CA GLY A 38 25.57 -4.13 -8.33
C GLY A 38 24.77 -4.01 -7.02
N GLY A 39 24.10 -2.88 -6.86
CA GLY A 39 23.18 -2.63 -5.75
C GLY A 39 21.78 -3.19 -6.02
N ARG A 40 21.00 -3.43 -4.97
CA ARG A 40 19.60 -3.84 -5.04
C ARG A 40 18.72 -2.68 -5.57
N GLY A 41 17.71 -2.99 -6.37
CA GLY A 41 16.65 -2.07 -6.74
C GLY A 41 15.75 -1.70 -5.54
N SER A 42 15.01 -0.61 -5.63
CA SER A 42 14.10 -0.18 -4.58
C SER A 42 12.89 -1.11 -4.47
N ASN A 43 12.48 -1.43 -3.25
CA ASN A 43 11.17 -1.99 -2.98
C ASN A 43 10.10 -0.90 -3.07
N ILE A 44 8.85 -1.32 -3.25
CA ILE A 44 7.68 -0.47 -3.07
C ILE A 44 6.96 -0.92 -1.79
N ILE A 45 6.86 -0.01 -0.83
CA ILE A 45 6.32 -0.27 0.50
C ILE A 45 5.09 0.60 0.70
N PHE A 46 3.98 0.00 1.12
CA PHE A 46 2.84 0.75 1.61
C PHE A 46 2.93 0.85 3.13
N LYS A 47 2.75 2.06 3.65
CA LYS A 47 2.79 2.35 5.08
C LYS A 47 1.56 3.13 5.49
N VAL A 48 0.95 2.73 6.60
CA VAL A 48 -0.22 3.42 7.13
C VAL A 48 0.16 4.81 7.66
N ASP A 49 -0.67 5.79 7.29
CA ASP A 49 -0.62 7.15 7.84
C ASP A 49 -2.00 7.51 8.41
N LYS A 50 -2.06 7.67 9.74
CA LYS A 50 -3.29 8.01 10.48
C LYS A 50 -3.93 9.34 10.06
N GLY A 51 -3.18 10.21 9.41
CA GLY A 51 -3.67 11.49 8.88
C GLY A 51 -4.48 11.35 7.59
N LEU A 52 -4.35 10.24 6.88
CA LEU A 52 -5.05 9.99 5.62
C LEU A 52 -6.42 9.33 5.87
N ARG A 53 -7.41 9.75 5.06
CA ARG A 53 -8.81 9.24 5.12
C ARG A 53 -9.34 8.80 3.77
N THR A 54 -8.54 8.84 2.72
CA THR A 54 -8.95 8.55 1.34
C THR A 54 -7.74 8.14 0.51
N LEU A 55 -7.98 7.36 -0.54
CA LEU A 55 -6.98 6.98 -1.54
C LEU A 55 -6.82 8.02 -2.66
N LEU A 56 -7.23 9.28 -2.42
CA LEU A 56 -7.25 10.31 -3.45
C LEU A 56 -5.89 10.55 -4.09
N ASP A 57 -4.83 10.55 -3.29
CA ASP A 57 -3.45 10.76 -3.78
C ASP A 57 -2.99 9.65 -4.73
N LEU A 58 -3.42 8.41 -4.46
CA LEU A 58 -3.14 7.27 -5.34
C LEU A 58 -3.94 7.30 -6.64
N LYS A 59 -5.12 7.90 -6.64
CA LYS A 59 -5.98 7.99 -7.83
C LYS A 59 -5.29 8.69 -9.00
N TYR A 60 -4.48 9.69 -8.71
CA TYR A 60 -3.79 10.47 -9.74
C TYR A 60 -2.48 9.83 -10.18
N GLN A 61 -2.01 8.81 -9.46
CA GLN A 61 -0.81 8.05 -9.79
C GLN A 61 -1.20 6.78 -10.54
N LYS A 62 -1.05 6.79 -11.87
CA LYS A 62 -1.35 5.60 -12.69
C LYS A 62 -0.31 4.49 -12.54
N GLU A 63 0.91 4.88 -12.21
CA GLU A 63 2.07 3.99 -12.09
C GLU A 63 2.98 4.47 -10.97
N ILE A 64 3.46 3.54 -10.15
CA ILE A 64 4.52 3.78 -9.16
C ILE A 64 5.75 3.02 -9.60
N LYS A 65 6.87 3.73 -9.76
CA LYS A 65 8.14 3.19 -10.24
C LYS A 65 9.23 3.30 -9.19
N GLY A 66 9.88 2.19 -8.92
CA GLY A 66 11.08 2.10 -8.12
C GLY A 66 12.34 2.51 -8.89
N LYS A 67 13.37 2.93 -8.17
CA LYS A 67 14.67 3.27 -8.74
C LYS A 67 15.53 2.03 -8.91
N ARG A 68 16.32 1.98 -9.97
CA ARG A 68 17.33 0.95 -10.18
C ARG A 68 18.46 1.07 -9.15
N GLY A 69 19.02 -0.05 -8.72
CA GLY A 69 20.27 -0.07 -7.97
C GLY A 69 21.45 0.37 -8.83
N GLU A 70 22.45 0.96 -8.21
CA GLU A 70 23.66 1.36 -8.94
C GLU A 70 24.45 0.14 -9.43
N HIS A 71 25.11 0.30 -10.60
CA HIS A 71 25.99 -0.74 -11.10
C HIS A 71 27.25 -0.85 -10.25
N GLY A 72 27.80 -2.05 -10.17
CA GLY A 72 29.13 -2.26 -9.63
C GLY A 72 30.20 -1.60 -10.51
N SER A 73 31.36 -1.36 -9.96
CA SER A 73 32.50 -0.79 -10.70
C SER A 73 33.81 -1.46 -10.29
N GLY A 74 34.88 -1.16 -11.04
CA GLY A 74 36.23 -1.65 -10.73
C GLY A 74 36.72 -1.17 -9.36
N LYS A 75 37.84 -1.73 -8.91
CA LYS A 75 38.42 -1.52 -7.58
C LYS A 75 37.50 -2.00 -6.44
N ASN A 76 36.79 -3.11 -6.70
CA ASN A 76 35.87 -3.76 -5.77
C ASN A 76 34.79 -2.80 -5.19
N ARG A 77 34.36 -1.82 -5.97
CA ARG A 77 33.33 -0.89 -5.54
C ARG A 77 31.95 -1.47 -5.85
N PHE A 78 31.17 -1.68 -4.79
CA PHE A 78 29.78 -2.11 -4.91
C PHE A 78 28.89 -0.93 -5.28
N GLY A 79 27.91 -1.20 -6.15
CA GLY A 79 26.83 -0.25 -6.42
C GLY A 79 25.97 -0.05 -5.16
N LYS A 80 25.50 1.18 -4.94
CA LYS A 80 24.57 1.49 -3.84
C LYS A 80 23.22 0.83 -4.09
N ASN A 81 22.59 0.35 -3.03
CA ASN A 81 21.20 -0.03 -3.07
C ASN A 81 20.32 1.20 -3.29
N ALA A 82 19.28 1.06 -4.10
CA ALA A 82 18.29 2.11 -4.24
C ALA A 82 17.46 2.22 -2.95
N GLU A 83 17.07 3.45 -2.60
CA GLU A 83 16.17 3.70 -1.48
C GLU A 83 14.78 3.18 -1.79
N ASP A 84 14.12 2.60 -0.79
CA ASP A 84 12.77 2.07 -0.96
C ASP A 84 11.76 3.22 -1.14
N VAL A 85 10.76 2.98 -1.99
CA VAL A 85 9.67 3.93 -2.24
C VAL A 85 8.55 3.65 -1.26
N ILE A 86 8.33 4.59 -0.33
CA ILE A 86 7.28 4.49 0.69
C ILE A 86 6.06 5.26 0.22
N ILE A 87 4.94 4.57 0.12
CA ILE A 87 3.64 5.13 -0.24
C ILE A 87 2.76 5.12 1.01
N LYS A 88 2.27 6.29 1.38
CA LYS A 88 1.37 6.45 2.52
C LYS A 88 -0.05 6.10 2.13
N VAL A 89 -0.71 5.30 2.96
CA VAL A 89 -2.10 4.87 2.77
C VAL A 89 -2.88 5.01 4.07
N PRO A 90 -4.22 5.18 4.03
CA PRO A 90 -5.04 5.22 5.24
C PRO A 90 -5.10 3.86 5.95
N GLU A 91 -5.47 3.88 7.24
CA GLU A 91 -5.82 2.66 7.99
C GLU A 91 -6.98 1.92 7.32
N GLY A 92 -6.95 0.59 7.33
CA GLY A 92 -7.96 -0.26 6.71
C GLY A 92 -7.77 -0.44 5.20
N THR A 93 -6.57 -0.15 4.68
CA THR A 93 -6.24 -0.35 3.26
C THR A 93 -5.90 -1.81 2.99
N THR A 94 -6.62 -2.43 2.07
CA THR A 94 -6.34 -3.78 1.55
C THR A 94 -5.76 -3.67 0.14
N VAL A 95 -4.71 -4.43 -0.12
CA VAL A 95 -4.03 -4.50 -1.42
C VAL A 95 -4.17 -5.89 -1.99
N THR A 96 -4.78 -6.00 -3.16
CA THR A 96 -5.02 -7.28 -3.87
C THR A 96 -4.30 -7.25 -5.22
N ASP A 97 -3.58 -8.30 -5.54
CA ASP A 97 -2.99 -8.50 -6.87
C ASP A 97 -4.09 -8.88 -7.86
N LEU A 98 -4.25 -8.11 -8.93
CA LEU A 98 -5.28 -8.34 -9.94
C LEU A 98 -4.99 -9.55 -10.84
N ASN A 99 -3.73 -9.95 -10.95
CA ASN A 99 -3.37 -11.09 -11.80
C ASN A 99 -3.62 -12.42 -11.10
N THR A 100 -3.36 -12.48 -9.79
CA THR A 100 -3.51 -13.71 -8.99
C THR A 100 -4.79 -13.75 -8.16
N GLY A 101 -5.42 -12.60 -7.93
CA GLY A 101 -6.56 -12.45 -7.02
C GLY A 101 -6.19 -12.58 -5.53
N MET A 102 -4.92 -12.71 -5.20
CA MET A 102 -4.46 -12.86 -3.82
C MET A 102 -4.35 -11.53 -3.11
N VAL A 103 -4.72 -11.50 -1.83
CA VAL A 103 -4.47 -10.36 -0.96
C VAL A 103 -2.97 -10.34 -0.61
N ILE A 104 -2.27 -9.28 -1.00
CA ILE A 104 -0.86 -9.07 -0.70
C ILE A 104 -0.69 -8.49 0.71
N ALA A 105 -1.55 -7.53 1.07
CA ALA A 105 -1.47 -6.85 2.35
C ALA A 105 -2.85 -6.39 2.82
N ASP A 106 -3.04 -6.40 4.15
CA ASP A 106 -4.20 -5.84 4.84
C ASP A 106 -3.67 -4.94 5.97
N LEU A 107 -3.68 -3.63 5.72
CA LEU A 107 -3.04 -2.61 6.55
C LEU A 107 -4.08 -1.97 7.48
N ILE A 108 -4.24 -2.53 8.66
CA ILE A 108 -5.34 -2.21 9.58
C ILE A 108 -4.92 -1.18 10.64
N LYS A 109 -3.67 -1.25 11.13
CA LYS A 109 -3.18 -0.43 12.25
C LYS A 109 -2.25 0.68 11.78
N GLY A 110 -2.22 1.78 12.54
CA GLY A 110 -1.48 2.99 12.18
C GLY A 110 0.04 2.88 12.07
N ASP A 111 0.62 1.74 12.39
CA ASP A 111 2.06 1.50 12.24
C ASP A 111 2.35 0.34 11.27
N ASP A 112 1.30 -0.22 10.65
CA ASP A 112 1.45 -1.33 9.70
C ASP A 112 2.17 -0.84 8.44
N GLU A 113 3.10 -1.66 7.97
CA GLU A 113 3.75 -1.49 6.68
C GLU A 113 3.91 -2.85 5.98
N ALA A 114 3.83 -2.84 4.66
CA ALA A 114 4.02 -4.04 3.85
C ALA A 114 4.76 -3.75 2.55
N VAL A 115 5.63 -4.68 2.17
CA VAL A 115 6.28 -4.66 0.86
C VAL A 115 5.29 -5.19 -0.17
N ILE A 116 4.91 -4.34 -1.13
CA ILE A 116 3.95 -4.69 -2.19
C ILE A 116 4.66 -5.27 -3.41
N ALA A 117 5.87 -4.79 -3.70
CA ALA A 117 6.71 -5.34 -4.75
C ALA A 117 8.19 -5.25 -4.35
N TYR A 118 8.93 -6.33 -4.57
CA TYR A 118 10.34 -6.42 -4.23
C TYR A 118 11.23 -5.93 -5.37
N GLY A 119 12.25 -5.14 -5.01
CA GLY A 119 13.30 -4.73 -5.93
C GLY A 119 14.20 -5.90 -6.34
N GLY A 120 14.65 -5.87 -7.58
CA GLY A 120 15.57 -6.87 -8.12
C GLY A 120 16.91 -6.87 -7.38
N ARG A 121 17.51 -8.05 -7.26
CA ARG A 121 18.82 -8.23 -6.67
C ARG A 121 19.89 -7.65 -7.59
N GLY A 122 20.93 -7.04 -7.02
CA GLY A 122 22.13 -6.64 -7.77
C GLY A 122 22.92 -7.84 -8.25
N GLY A 123 23.41 -7.75 -9.50
CA GLY A 123 24.26 -8.77 -10.11
C GLY A 123 25.63 -8.86 -9.43
N ARG A 124 26.20 -10.04 -9.39
CA ARG A 124 27.54 -10.26 -8.82
C ARG A 124 28.63 -9.83 -9.81
N GLY A 125 29.65 -9.13 -9.31
CA GLY A 125 30.85 -8.82 -10.09
C GLY A 125 31.77 -10.03 -10.28
N ASN A 126 32.72 -9.93 -11.22
CA ASN A 126 33.61 -11.07 -11.55
C ASN A 126 34.43 -11.56 -10.36
N LYS A 127 34.75 -10.72 -9.40
CA LYS A 127 35.44 -11.12 -8.19
C LYS A 127 34.69 -12.19 -7.39
N ALA A 128 33.36 -12.17 -7.39
CA ALA A 128 32.53 -13.14 -6.68
C ALA A 128 32.57 -14.57 -7.32
N PHE A 129 33.05 -14.67 -8.54
CA PHE A 129 33.18 -15.95 -9.28
C PHE A 129 34.59 -16.52 -9.29
N ALA A 130 35.56 -15.85 -8.63
CA ALA A 130 36.90 -16.35 -8.54
C ALA A 130 36.97 -17.64 -7.72
N THR A 131 37.58 -18.67 -8.32
CA THR A 131 37.79 -19.96 -7.67
C THR A 131 39.25 -20.38 -7.85
N PRO A 132 39.80 -21.36 -7.08
CA PRO A 132 41.16 -21.87 -7.29
C PRO A 132 41.40 -22.39 -8.70
N SER A 133 40.39 -22.97 -9.33
CA SER A 133 40.46 -23.49 -10.71
C SER A 133 40.28 -22.40 -11.77
N ASN A 134 39.60 -21.29 -11.44
CA ASN A 134 39.45 -20.12 -12.30
C ASN A 134 39.68 -18.83 -11.49
N PRO A 135 40.97 -18.44 -11.28
CA PRO A 135 41.30 -17.31 -10.41
C PRO A 135 41.00 -15.95 -11.03
N ALA A 136 40.74 -15.86 -12.33
CA ALA A 136 40.51 -14.63 -13.04
C ALA A 136 39.28 -14.71 -14.00
N PRO A 137 38.09 -14.93 -13.47
CA PRO A 137 36.89 -15.07 -14.29
C PRO A 137 36.53 -13.75 -15.00
N ASP A 138 36.16 -13.87 -16.28
CA ASP A 138 35.73 -12.76 -17.14
C ASP A 138 34.21 -12.76 -17.30
N ILE A 139 33.47 -12.97 -16.20
CA ILE A 139 32.04 -13.02 -16.17
C ILE A 139 31.49 -12.17 -15.02
N SER A 140 30.36 -11.52 -15.23
CA SER A 140 29.57 -10.88 -14.19
C SER A 140 28.08 -11.12 -14.45
N GLU A 141 27.27 -10.97 -13.44
CA GLU A 141 25.81 -11.11 -13.56
C GLU A 141 25.17 -9.76 -13.85
N HIS A 142 24.11 -9.79 -14.65
CA HIS A 142 23.18 -8.68 -14.71
C HIS A 142 22.34 -8.58 -13.44
N GLY A 143 21.90 -7.37 -13.11
CA GLY A 143 20.92 -7.17 -12.04
C GLY A 143 19.59 -7.82 -12.42
N GLU A 144 18.93 -8.42 -11.44
CA GLU A 144 17.61 -9.01 -11.63
C GLU A 144 16.57 -7.92 -11.86
N PRO A 145 15.51 -8.18 -12.65
CA PRO A 145 14.39 -7.28 -12.76
C PRO A 145 13.65 -7.16 -11.42
N GLY A 146 13.12 -5.99 -11.11
CA GLY A 146 12.18 -5.80 -10.00
C GLY A 146 10.82 -6.41 -10.33
N GLU A 147 10.05 -6.72 -9.30
CA GLU A 147 8.69 -7.23 -9.48
C GLU A 147 7.77 -6.18 -10.10
N GLU A 148 6.92 -6.63 -11.04
CA GLU A 148 5.84 -5.84 -11.60
C GLU A 148 4.50 -6.46 -11.19
N ARG A 149 3.60 -5.61 -10.69
CA ARG A 149 2.26 -6.02 -10.27
C ARG A 149 1.21 -4.98 -10.68
N ILE A 150 0.02 -5.45 -11.02
CA ILE A 150 -1.17 -4.60 -11.13
C ILE A 150 -2.01 -4.89 -9.90
N VAL A 151 -2.13 -3.90 -9.03
CA VAL A 151 -2.84 -4.07 -7.77
C VAL A 151 -4.12 -3.25 -7.72
N LYS A 152 -5.12 -3.83 -7.06
CA LYS A 152 -6.29 -3.13 -6.59
C LYS A 152 -6.06 -2.75 -5.13
N VAL A 153 -6.15 -1.46 -4.86
CA VAL A 153 -6.05 -0.89 -3.51
C VAL A 153 -7.46 -0.48 -3.09
N GLU A 154 -7.98 -1.11 -2.05
CA GLU A 154 -9.31 -0.87 -1.51
C GLU A 154 -9.21 -0.37 -0.08
N LEU A 155 -9.96 0.66 0.23
CA LEU A 155 -10.11 1.14 1.60
C LEU A 155 -11.34 0.47 2.20
N LYS A 156 -11.14 -0.43 3.16
CA LYS A 156 -12.21 -0.95 4.01
C LYS A 156 -12.61 0.14 4.97
N MET A 157 -13.62 0.93 4.58
CA MET A 157 -14.01 2.08 5.37
C MET A 157 -14.65 1.66 6.69
N LEU A 158 -14.04 2.13 7.76
CA LEU A 158 -14.68 2.24 9.05
C LEU A 158 -15.24 3.66 9.15
N ALA A 159 -16.55 3.80 9.37
CA ALA A 159 -17.10 5.11 9.64
C ALA A 159 -16.74 5.51 11.09
N ASP A 160 -16.34 6.76 11.28
CA ASP A 160 -16.05 7.29 12.63
C ASP A 160 -17.37 7.55 13.40
N VAL A 161 -18.46 7.83 12.68
CA VAL A 161 -19.77 8.14 13.25
C VAL A 161 -20.86 7.39 12.50
N GLY A 162 -21.70 6.63 13.21
CA GLY A 162 -22.88 5.97 12.67
C GLY A 162 -24.17 6.71 13.03
N LEU A 163 -25.06 6.94 12.05
CA LEU A 163 -26.41 7.42 12.28
C LEU A 163 -27.34 6.23 12.47
N VAL A 164 -27.95 6.13 13.65
CA VAL A 164 -28.87 5.05 14.02
C VAL A 164 -30.22 5.67 14.42
N GLY A 165 -31.31 5.16 13.89
CA GLY A 165 -32.65 5.65 14.17
C GLY A 165 -33.70 4.94 13.34
N LEU A 166 -34.98 5.16 13.63
CA LEU A 166 -36.10 4.60 12.90
C LEU A 166 -36.08 4.98 11.40
N PRO A 167 -36.71 4.20 10.52
CA PRO A 167 -36.90 4.58 9.12
C PRO A 167 -37.53 5.97 9.01
N SER A 168 -37.19 6.72 7.97
CA SER A 168 -37.77 8.02 7.62
C SER A 168 -37.63 9.17 8.63
N VAL A 169 -36.82 9.05 9.67
CA VAL A 169 -36.54 10.11 10.64
C VAL A 169 -35.54 11.17 10.16
N GLY A 170 -35.16 11.14 8.90
CA GLY A 170 -34.26 12.15 8.31
C GLY A 170 -32.77 11.89 8.41
N LYS A 171 -32.30 10.66 8.76
CA LYS A 171 -30.88 10.29 8.84
C LYS A 171 -30.10 10.62 7.56
N SER A 172 -30.61 10.15 6.42
CA SER A 172 -29.99 10.39 5.10
C SER A 172 -30.01 11.86 4.71
N THR A 173 -31.03 12.61 5.15
CA THR A 173 -31.12 14.06 4.95
C THR A 173 -30.05 14.79 5.75
N ILE A 174 -29.83 14.39 7.00
CA ILE A 174 -28.73 14.94 7.82
C ILE A 174 -27.40 14.66 7.14
N LEU A 175 -27.16 13.39 6.72
CA LEU A 175 -25.93 13.02 6.06
C LEU A 175 -25.67 13.84 4.79
N SER A 176 -26.70 14.08 3.96
CA SER A 176 -26.58 14.87 2.74
C SER A 176 -26.29 16.35 3.01
N GLN A 177 -26.80 16.91 4.11
CA GLN A 177 -26.58 18.31 4.49
C GLN A 177 -25.20 18.56 5.08
N VAL A 178 -24.67 17.62 5.87
CA VAL A 178 -23.37 17.80 6.54
C VAL A 178 -22.19 17.29 5.70
N SER A 179 -22.45 16.43 4.72
CA SER A 179 -21.41 15.90 3.83
C SER A 179 -21.08 16.91 2.72
N ARG A 180 -19.78 17.16 2.51
CA ARG A 180 -19.30 18.03 1.42
C ARG A 180 -19.37 17.39 0.02
N ALA A 181 -19.56 16.09 -0.05
CA ALA A 181 -19.69 15.34 -1.30
C ALA A 181 -20.98 14.52 -1.23
N ASN A 182 -21.57 14.19 -2.38
CA ASN A 182 -22.71 13.29 -2.43
C ASN A 182 -22.36 11.99 -1.69
N PRO A 183 -23.21 11.56 -0.74
CA PRO A 183 -23.01 10.31 -0.04
C PRO A 183 -22.82 9.16 -1.03
N LYS A 184 -21.85 8.28 -0.77
CA LYS A 184 -21.62 7.08 -1.57
C LYS A 184 -22.17 5.86 -0.86
N ILE A 185 -22.78 4.98 -1.63
CA ILE A 185 -23.17 3.65 -1.16
C ILE A 185 -21.90 2.79 -1.12
N ALA A 186 -21.58 2.23 0.04
CA ALA A 186 -20.49 1.29 0.20
C ALA A 186 -21.03 -0.11 0.49
N ALA A 187 -20.50 -1.11 -0.20
CA ALA A 187 -20.80 -2.50 0.06
C ALA A 187 -19.83 -3.05 1.12
N TYR A 188 -20.35 -3.42 2.28
CA TYR A 188 -19.55 -4.12 3.27
C TYR A 188 -19.86 -5.61 3.21
N HIS A 189 -18.85 -6.46 3.12
CA HIS A 189 -18.99 -7.92 3.04
C HIS A 189 -19.72 -8.57 4.25
N PHE A 190 -19.91 -7.80 5.32
CA PHE A 190 -20.56 -8.23 6.54
C PHE A 190 -21.95 -7.58 6.76
N THR A 191 -22.43 -6.76 5.81
CA THR A 191 -23.76 -6.14 5.89
C THR A 191 -24.62 -6.58 4.71
N THR A 192 -25.87 -6.96 4.99
CA THR A 192 -26.89 -7.20 3.95
C THR A 192 -27.43 -5.90 3.36
N LEU A 193 -27.18 -4.77 4.02
CA LEU A 193 -27.59 -3.44 3.61
C LEU A 193 -26.37 -2.57 3.41
N SER A 194 -26.26 -1.92 2.26
CA SER A 194 -25.16 -1.03 1.93
C SER A 194 -25.39 0.35 2.59
N PRO A 195 -24.54 0.77 3.54
CA PRO A 195 -24.68 2.08 4.17
C PRO A 195 -24.31 3.22 3.20
N ASN A 196 -24.94 4.37 3.40
CA ASN A 196 -24.53 5.60 2.74
C ASN A 196 -23.44 6.28 3.58
N LEU A 197 -22.34 6.63 2.93
CA LEU A 197 -21.19 7.24 3.57
C LEU A 197 -21.02 8.69 3.14
N GLY A 198 -20.77 9.58 4.11
CA GLY A 198 -20.48 10.97 3.87
C GLY A 198 -19.22 11.42 4.60
N VAL A 199 -18.41 12.25 3.95
CA VAL A 199 -17.24 12.88 4.57
C VAL A 199 -17.65 14.23 5.14
N VAL A 200 -17.48 14.38 6.44
CA VAL A 200 -17.83 15.59 7.18
C VAL A 200 -16.56 16.32 7.59
N LYS A 201 -16.54 17.64 7.39
CA LYS A 201 -15.45 18.51 7.84
C LYS A 201 -15.95 19.40 8.97
N THR A 202 -15.29 19.34 10.13
CA THR A 202 -15.59 20.22 11.27
C THR A 202 -15.09 21.65 11.03
N LYS A 203 -15.52 22.58 11.87
CA LYS A 203 -15.04 23.97 11.88
C LYS A 203 -13.52 24.05 12.10
N ASP A 204 -12.95 23.13 12.87
CA ASP A 204 -11.52 23.04 13.17
C ASP A 204 -10.71 22.31 12.07
N ASN A 205 -11.27 22.18 10.87
CA ASN A 205 -10.65 21.47 9.73
C ASN A 205 -10.40 19.97 9.94
N LYS A 206 -10.89 19.36 11.01
CA LYS A 206 -10.86 17.90 11.18
C LYS A 206 -11.86 17.25 10.25
N VAL A 207 -11.49 16.09 9.71
CA VAL A 207 -12.32 15.33 8.78
C VAL A 207 -12.66 13.99 9.42
N PHE A 208 -13.94 13.59 9.35
CA PHE A 208 -14.40 12.28 9.78
C PHE A 208 -15.43 11.71 8.80
N VAL A 209 -15.60 10.40 8.83
CA VAL A 209 -16.55 9.68 8.00
C VAL A 209 -17.81 9.39 8.81
N MET A 210 -18.96 9.75 8.27
CA MET A 210 -20.26 9.47 8.83
C MET A 210 -20.99 8.44 7.96
N ALA A 211 -21.59 7.44 8.58
CA ALA A 211 -22.39 6.40 7.92
C ALA A 211 -23.87 6.51 8.32
N ASP A 212 -24.77 6.46 7.35
CA ASP A 212 -26.19 6.18 7.56
C ASP A 212 -26.38 4.66 7.49
N LEU A 213 -26.83 4.08 8.59
CA LEU A 213 -26.99 2.64 8.78
C LEU A 213 -28.48 2.28 8.75
N PRO A 214 -29.06 2.04 7.57
CA PRO A 214 -30.46 1.64 7.47
C PRO A 214 -30.68 0.27 8.09
N GLY A 215 -31.83 0.05 8.72
CA GLY A 215 -32.27 -1.27 9.21
C GLY A 215 -31.60 -1.83 10.48
N LEU A 216 -30.68 -1.10 11.12
CA LEU A 216 -30.03 -1.56 12.36
C LEU A 216 -30.99 -1.74 13.54
N ILE A 217 -32.15 -1.07 13.54
CA ILE A 217 -33.15 -1.14 14.61
C ILE A 217 -34.19 -2.25 14.36
N GLU A 218 -34.51 -2.54 13.09
CA GLU A 218 -35.56 -3.51 12.74
C GLU A 218 -35.19 -4.97 13.03
N GLY A 219 -33.90 -5.31 13.11
CA GLY A 219 -33.39 -6.66 13.40
C GLY A 219 -32.94 -6.88 14.83
N ALA A 220 -32.78 -5.84 15.65
CA ALA A 220 -32.25 -5.95 17.01
C ALA A 220 -33.18 -6.74 17.97
N SER A 221 -34.49 -6.78 17.67
CA SER A 221 -35.47 -7.53 18.47
C SER A 221 -35.52 -9.03 18.14
N LYS A 222 -34.89 -9.50 17.05
CA LYS A 222 -34.91 -10.90 16.62
C LYS A 222 -33.56 -11.63 16.81
N GLY A 223 -32.59 -11.04 17.50
CA GLY A 223 -31.35 -11.72 17.87
C GLY A 223 -30.38 -12.05 16.73
N GLU A 224 -30.70 -11.70 15.48
CA GLU A 224 -29.81 -11.89 14.33
C GLU A 224 -28.89 -10.67 14.15
N GLY A 225 -27.91 -10.59 15.03
CA GLY A 225 -26.93 -9.59 15.30
C GLY A 225 -26.12 -9.00 14.15
N LEU A 226 -26.74 -8.28 13.21
CA LEU A 226 -26.01 -7.37 12.31
C LEU A 226 -25.33 -6.23 13.09
N GLY A 227 -25.98 -5.76 14.19
CA GLY A 227 -25.42 -4.76 15.09
C GLY A 227 -24.15 -5.23 15.78
N ASP A 228 -24.12 -6.44 16.28
CA ASP A 228 -22.99 -6.99 17.05
C ASP A 228 -21.74 -7.21 16.18
N LYS A 229 -21.90 -7.68 14.94
CA LYS A 229 -20.76 -7.83 14.02
C LYS A 229 -20.21 -6.48 13.59
N PHE A 230 -21.08 -5.51 13.35
CA PHE A 230 -20.69 -4.16 12.99
C PHE A 230 -20.03 -3.43 14.17
N LEU A 231 -20.55 -3.58 15.38
CA LEU A 231 -20.01 -2.96 16.61
C LEU A 231 -18.68 -3.59 17.03
N ARG A 232 -18.44 -4.88 16.79
CA ARG A 232 -17.16 -5.54 17.13
C ARG A 232 -15.98 -5.10 16.29
N HIS A 233 -16.22 -4.63 15.07
CA HIS A 233 -15.16 -4.17 14.17
C HIS A 233 -14.83 -2.67 14.30
N ASN A 234 -15.60 -1.94 15.15
CA ASN A 234 -15.49 -0.49 15.25
C ASN A 234 -15.35 -0.05 16.70
N LYS A 235 -14.10 0.18 17.12
CA LYS A 235 -13.78 0.69 18.46
C LYS A 235 -14.19 2.14 18.73
N TYR A 236 -14.64 2.89 17.71
CA TYR A 236 -14.80 4.34 17.74
C TYR A 236 -16.11 4.83 17.11
N PHE A 237 -17.27 4.18 17.35
CA PHE A 237 -18.56 4.72 16.94
C PHE A 237 -19.16 5.61 18.01
N ILE A 238 -19.52 6.83 17.60
CA ILE A 238 -20.49 7.66 18.33
C ILE A 238 -21.84 7.39 17.68
N ILE A 239 -22.78 6.80 18.40
CA ILE A 239 -24.13 6.49 17.93
C ILE A 239 -25.04 7.63 18.34
N PHE A 240 -25.60 8.34 17.36
CA PHE A 240 -26.70 9.28 17.59
C PHE A 240 -28.02 8.52 17.51
N ARG A 241 -28.81 8.58 18.56
CA ARG A 241 -30.15 7.98 18.63
C ARG A 241 -31.19 9.08 18.50
N PHE A 242 -31.92 9.10 17.38
CA PHE A 242 -33.02 10.03 17.19
C PHE A 242 -34.31 9.34 17.64
N TYR A 243 -35.05 9.96 18.54
CA TYR A 243 -36.40 9.56 18.92
C TYR A 243 -37.37 10.51 18.25
N ASN A 244 -38.41 9.99 17.59
CA ASN A 244 -39.57 10.82 17.23
C ASN A 244 -40.32 11.10 18.55
N THR A 245 -40.42 12.37 18.93
CA THR A 245 -41.36 12.85 19.96
C THR A 245 -42.68 13.12 19.30
#